data_d89616716f029d4d01578d970b09d73a
#
_entry.id   d89616716f029d4d01578d970b09d73a
#
_cell.length_a   1.000
_cell.length_b   1.000
_cell.length_c   1.000
_cell.angle_alpha   90.00
_cell.angle_beta   90.00
_cell.angle_gamma   90.00
#
_symmetry.space_group_name_H-M   'P 1'
#
loop_
_entity.id
_entity.type
_entity.pdbx_description
1 polymer ?
#
loop_
_entity_poly.entity_id
_entity_poly.type
_entity_poly.pdbx_seq_one_letter_code
_entity_poly.pdbx_strand_id
1 'polypeptide(L)'
;SIKSLSTGNDTIFTPTDSTDFSVPREVTVHANDGVSKRTYTVDIRVYKENPDSLAWTQVANNPLSDIASFVESKALSVGGALYVFGQRADGTTQVVQTETADAHFDSAINIAGLTHFNVRSVQYFKGQFYALANGQLITSATGLNDWTSVSTSQRFDALAAVVADSIYGVADGKMYASADGQTWRLSQIDTEGHLPTQNLAFTTLQSRTDKNGYMAIMVGSDADGMAVWKRDFDATGSFSYPWMYIPQTEELGEYACPKLSNVNLFTYDGSTILAGTTTEGTMVPFYTSQDNGRTWKANELPHPTLTGVKALAVTVDSEQYIWVICSGTGIVYKGRINRLAMGE
;
A
#
# COMPACT_ATOMS: atom_id res chain seq x y z
N SER A 1 -35.36 4.62 -33.12
CA SER A 1 -36.20 5.66 -32.55
C SER A 1 -35.84 5.90 -31.07
N ILE A 2 -36.14 7.07 -30.60
CA ILE A 2 -36.00 7.45 -29.18
C ILE A 2 -37.34 8.04 -28.72
N LYS A 3 -37.74 7.73 -27.48
CA LYS A 3 -39.00 8.21 -26.92
C LYS A 3 -38.86 9.69 -26.54
N SER A 4 -39.72 10.54 -27.07
CA SER A 4 -39.75 11.98 -26.72
C SER A 4 -40.17 12.20 -25.27
N LEU A 5 -39.44 13.05 -24.53
CA LEU A 5 -39.78 13.42 -23.16
C LEU A 5 -41.05 14.28 -23.08
N SER A 6 -41.34 15.08 -24.11
CA SER A 6 -42.46 16.00 -24.12
C SER A 6 -43.74 15.36 -24.60
N THR A 7 -43.69 14.47 -25.57
CA THR A 7 -44.86 13.87 -26.20
C THR A 7 -45.11 12.41 -25.85
N GLY A 8 -44.08 11.71 -25.32
CA GLY A 8 -44.13 10.27 -25.06
C GLY A 8 -44.14 9.41 -26.32
N ASN A 9 -44.04 9.99 -27.51
CA ASN A 9 -44.07 9.29 -28.79
C ASN A 9 -42.64 8.96 -29.24
N ASP A 10 -42.51 7.89 -30.00
CA ASP A 10 -41.27 7.50 -30.66
C ASP A 10 -40.91 8.49 -31.78
N THR A 11 -39.69 8.99 -31.74
CA THR A 11 -39.14 9.88 -32.77
C THR A 11 -37.94 9.18 -33.43
N ILE A 12 -37.82 9.29 -34.76
CA ILE A 12 -36.67 8.76 -35.46
C ILE A 12 -35.48 9.66 -35.11
N PHE A 13 -34.41 9.05 -34.62
CA PHE A 13 -33.17 9.71 -34.28
C PHE A 13 -32.30 9.86 -35.54
N THR A 14 -31.80 11.07 -35.80
CA THR A 14 -30.80 11.35 -36.82
C THR A 14 -29.48 11.74 -36.18
N PRO A 15 -28.32 11.51 -36.83
CA PRO A 15 -27.02 11.85 -36.26
C PRO A 15 -26.80 13.34 -35.92
N THR A 16 -27.64 14.21 -36.46
CA THR A 16 -27.60 15.66 -36.21
C THR A 16 -28.50 16.12 -35.09
N ASP A 17 -29.32 15.24 -34.54
CA ASP A 17 -30.27 15.60 -33.49
C ASP A 17 -29.57 15.70 -32.13
N SER A 18 -29.87 16.77 -31.40
CA SER A 18 -29.53 16.87 -29.99
C SER A 18 -30.59 16.16 -29.16
N THR A 19 -30.16 15.25 -28.34
CA THR A 19 -31.07 14.50 -27.45
C THR A 19 -30.69 14.76 -25.98
N ASP A 20 -31.68 15.11 -25.19
CA ASP A 20 -31.53 15.28 -23.75
C ASP A 20 -31.47 13.92 -23.06
N PHE A 21 -30.32 13.61 -22.41
CA PHE A 21 -30.07 12.43 -21.59
C PHE A 21 -29.90 12.79 -20.11
N SER A 22 -30.43 13.90 -19.66
CA SER A 22 -30.43 14.26 -18.23
C SER A 22 -31.21 13.25 -17.35
N VAL A 23 -32.03 12.43 -17.97
CA VAL A 23 -32.72 11.25 -17.37
C VAL A 23 -32.55 10.05 -18.29
N PRO A 24 -32.63 8.81 -17.77
CA PRO A 24 -32.55 7.60 -18.59
C PRO A 24 -33.59 7.61 -19.71
N ARG A 25 -33.18 7.19 -20.91
CA ARG A 25 -34.00 7.23 -22.12
C ARG A 25 -34.18 5.84 -22.71
N GLU A 26 -35.39 5.55 -23.17
CA GLU A 26 -35.66 4.37 -23.98
C GLU A 26 -35.27 4.61 -25.44
N VAL A 27 -34.37 3.80 -25.96
CA VAL A 27 -33.91 3.82 -27.34
C VAL A 27 -34.29 2.50 -28.00
N THR A 28 -35.08 2.54 -29.05
CA THR A 28 -35.45 1.35 -29.81
C THR A 28 -34.66 1.30 -31.12
N VAL A 29 -33.92 0.23 -31.28
CA VAL A 29 -33.21 -0.11 -32.50
C VAL A 29 -34.13 -1.01 -33.35
N HIS A 30 -34.31 -0.64 -34.61
CA HIS A 30 -35.10 -1.39 -35.57
C HIS A 30 -34.14 -2.09 -36.55
N ALA A 31 -34.38 -3.36 -36.83
CA ALA A 31 -33.64 -4.08 -37.85
C ALA A 31 -34.10 -3.70 -39.25
N ASN A 32 -33.26 -3.97 -40.24
CA ASN A 32 -33.57 -3.71 -41.65
C ASN A 32 -34.67 -4.60 -42.22
N ASP A 33 -35.10 -5.62 -41.48
CA ASP A 33 -36.22 -6.49 -41.85
C ASP A 33 -37.61 -5.83 -41.70
N GLY A 34 -37.64 -4.61 -41.13
CA GLY A 34 -38.86 -3.84 -40.90
C GLY A 34 -39.78 -4.36 -39.80
N VAL A 35 -39.44 -5.49 -39.18
CA VAL A 35 -40.28 -6.17 -38.16
C VAL A 35 -39.56 -6.28 -36.82
N SER A 36 -38.30 -6.69 -36.82
CA SER A 36 -37.54 -6.93 -35.60
C SER A 36 -37.09 -5.62 -34.97
N LYS A 37 -37.31 -5.51 -33.65
CA LYS A 37 -36.87 -4.34 -32.85
C LYS A 37 -36.39 -4.77 -31.48
N ARG A 38 -35.48 -3.99 -30.92
CA ARG A 38 -34.99 -4.15 -29.53
C ARG A 38 -34.90 -2.80 -28.85
N THR A 39 -35.47 -2.71 -27.65
CA THR A 39 -35.45 -1.49 -26.83
C THR A 39 -34.38 -1.61 -25.75
N TYR A 40 -33.61 -0.54 -25.57
CA TYR A 40 -32.57 -0.38 -24.56
C TYR A 40 -32.92 0.84 -23.71
N THR A 41 -32.65 0.74 -22.43
CA THR A 41 -32.62 1.91 -21.54
C THR A 41 -31.17 2.44 -21.54
N VAL A 42 -31.02 3.69 -21.99
CA VAL A 42 -29.72 4.38 -22.02
C VAL A 42 -29.67 5.38 -20.87
N ASP A 43 -28.75 5.18 -19.96
CA ASP A 43 -28.45 6.09 -18.85
C ASP A 43 -27.05 6.67 -19.07
N ILE A 44 -26.98 7.99 -19.31
CA ILE A 44 -25.72 8.69 -19.52
C ILE A 44 -25.31 9.35 -18.20
N ARG A 45 -24.24 8.85 -17.63
CA ARG A 45 -23.64 9.43 -16.43
C ARG A 45 -22.49 10.36 -16.83
N VAL A 46 -22.67 11.65 -16.59
CA VAL A 46 -21.62 12.64 -16.80
C VAL A 46 -20.79 12.72 -15.51
N TYR A 47 -19.55 12.27 -15.59
CA TYR A 47 -18.62 12.44 -14.49
C TYR A 47 -18.19 13.90 -14.41
N LYS A 48 -18.32 14.48 -13.22
CA LYS A 48 -17.90 15.87 -12.93
C LYS A 48 -16.44 15.97 -12.46
N GLU A 49 -15.82 14.81 -12.19
CA GLU A 49 -14.47 14.73 -11.69
C GLU A 49 -13.50 14.43 -12.83
N ASN A 50 -12.28 14.95 -12.70
CA ASN A 50 -11.24 14.70 -13.69
C ASN A 50 -10.86 13.21 -13.64
N PRO A 51 -11.01 12.43 -14.73
CA PRO A 51 -10.59 11.04 -14.74
C PRO A 51 -9.07 10.96 -14.55
N ASP A 52 -8.61 9.84 -13.96
CA ASP A 52 -7.20 9.55 -13.68
C ASP A 52 -6.51 10.55 -12.73
N SER A 53 -7.28 11.39 -12.04
CA SER A 53 -6.76 12.23 -10.95
C SER A 53 -6.80 11.49 -9.61
N LEU A 54 -5.76 11.64 -8.82
CA LEU A 54 -5.74 11.16 -7.44
C LEU A 54 -6.37 12.22 -6.53
N ALA A 55 -7.56 11.93 -6.01
CA ALA A 55 -8.27 12.80 -5.08
C ALA A 55 -8.01 12.39 -3.63
N TRP A 56 -7.71 13.37 -2.79
CA TRP A 56 -7.47 13.18 -1.36
C TRP A 56 -8.58 13.77 -0.51
N THR A 57 -8.99 13.02 0.52
CA THR A 57 -9.92 13.48 1.55
C THR A 57 -9.24 13.35 2.92
N GLN A 58 -9.29 14.39 3.71
CA GLN A 58 -8.90 14.30 5.12
C GLN A 58 -9.97 13.52 5.88
N VAL A 59 -9.57 12.46 6.58
CA VAL A 59 -10.46 11.49 7.20
C VAL A 59 -11.22 12.07 8.39
N ALA A 60 -10.57 12.93 9.17
CA ALA A 60 -11.16 13.58 10.33
C ALA A 60 -10.96 15.09 10.26
N ASN A 61 -11.97 15.84 10.65
CA ASN A 61 -11.92 17.30 10.67
C ASN A 61 -10.92 17.85 11.71
N ASN A 62 -10.67 17.07 12.77
CA ASN A 62 -9.71 17.41 13.82
C ASN A 62 -8.55 16.39 13.83
N PRO A 63 -7.33 16.83 14.18
CA PRO A 63 -6.21 15.92 14.37
C PRO A 63 -6.52 14.84 15.43
N LEU A 64 -6.14 13.61 15.12
CA LEU A 64 -6.27 12.48 16.03
C LEU A 64 -5.15 12.50 17.07
N SER A 65 -5.48 12.80 18.32
CA SER A 65 -4.50 13.03 19.39
C SER A 65 -3.58 11.86 19.65
N ASP A 66 -4.11 10.62 19.56
CA ASP A 66 -3.32 9.42 19.77
C ASP A 66 -2.27 9.28 18.66
N ILE A 67 -2.66 9.41 17.40
CA ILE A 67 -1.75 9.37 16.24
C ILE A 67 -0.75 10.54 16.30
N ALA A 68 -1.17 11.74 16.69
CA ALA A 68 -0.29 12.89 16.85
C ALA A 68 0.85 12.66 17.86
N SER A 69 0.63 11.77 18.84
CA SER A 69 1.60 11.48 19.89
C SER A 69 2.73 10.55 19.46
N PHE A 70 2.59 9.85 18.34
CA PHE A 70 3.55 8.85 17.89
C PHE A 70 4.81 9.50 17.30
N VAL A 71 5.95 8.91 17.60
CA VAL A 71 7.28 9.26 17.04
C VAL A 71 7.76 8.21 16.04
N GLU A 72 7.21 7.00 16.10
CA GLU A 72 7.33 5.96 15.08
C GLU A 72 5.95 5.40 14.78
N SER A 73 5.70 5.03 13.52
CA SER A 73 4.42 4.43 13.15
C SER A 73 4.54 3.47 11.97
N LYS A 74 3.61 2.53 11.92
CA LYS A 74 3.37 1.65 10.78
C LYS A 74 1.88 1.38 10.65
N ALA A 75 1.39 1.36 9.41
CA ALA A 75 0.02 1.02 9.10
C ALA A 75 -0.07 -0.29 8.30
N LEU A 76 -1.07 -1.09 8.61
CA LEU A 76 -1.43 -2.29 7.88
C LEU A 76 -2.93 -2.31 7.64
N SER A 77 -3.35 -2.64 6.41
CA SER A 77 -4.74 -2.93 6.09
C SER A 77 -4.94 -4.44 6.06
N VAL A 78 -5.80 -4.94 6.93
CA VAL A 78 -6.04 -6.38 7.12
C VAL A 78 -7.53 -6.63 7.31
N GLY A 79 -8.12 -7.46 6.44
CA GLY A 79 -9.50 -7.92 6.59
C GLY A 79 -10.55 -6.81 6.65
N GLY A 80 -10.35 -5.69 5.95
CA GLY A 80 -11.25 -4.54 5.98
C GLY A 80 -11.01 -3.57 7.13
N ALA A 81 -10.04 -3.85 8.00
CA ALA A 81 -9.62 -2.94 9.07
C ALA A 81 -8.25 -2.34 8.77
N LEU A 82 -8.06 -1.12 9.22
CA LEU A 82 -6.78 -0.41 9.22
C LEU A 82 -6.23 -0.40 10.65
N TYR A 83 -5.03 -0.91 10.81
CA TYR A 83 -4.28 -0.89 12.06
C TYR A 83 -3.14 0.13 11.95
N VAL A 84 -3.07 1.05 12.90
CA VAL A 84 -1.98 2.03 13.00
C VAL A 84 -1.22 1.76 14.29
N PHE A 85 -0.11 1.08 14.17
CA PHE A 85 0.82 0.85 15.27
C PHE A 85 1.68 2.10 15.47
N GLY A 86 1.87 2.53 16.69
CA GLY A 86 2.68 3.69 17.01
C GLY A 86 3.45 3.55 18.31
N GLN A 87 4.62 4.16 18.38
CA GLN A 87 5.38 4.32 19.60
C GLN A 87 5.43 5.79 20.00
N ARG A 88 5.16 6.06 21.25
CA ARG A 88 5.25 7.40 21.84
C ARG A 88 6.70 7.70 22.28
N ALA A 89 7.00 8.97 22.53
CA ALA A 89 8.32 9.39 22.97
C ALA A 89 8.77 8.80 24.31
N ASP A 90 7.83 8.39 25.17
CA ASP A 90 8.09 7.69 26.42
C ASP A 90 8.34 6.17 26.27
N GLY A 91 8.34 5.66 25.03
CA GLY A 91 8.51 4.25 24.71
C GLY A 91 7.22 3.42 24.78
N THR A 92 6.09 4.01 25.17
CA THR A 92 4.80 3.32 25.17
C THR A 92 4.40 2.97 23.72
N THR A 93 4.06 1.72 23.49
CA THR A 93 3.55 1.25 22.20
C THR A 93 2.04 1.12 22.24
N GLN A 94 1.39 1.61 21.21
CA GLN A 94 -0.06 1.61 21.07
C GLN A 94 -0.47 1.16 19.66
N VAL A 95 -1.71 0.71 19.54
CA VAL A 95 -2.38 0.50 18.27
C VAL A 95 -3.70 1.25 18.24
N VAL A 96 -3.98 1.92 17.13
CA VAL A 96 -5.25 2.56 16.83
C VAL A 96 -5.86 1.82 15.64
N GLN A 97 -7.14 1.53 15.71
CA GLN A 97 -7.84 0.77 14.69
C GLN A 97 -9.01 1.55 14.11
N THR A 98 -9.34 1.31 12.85
CA THR A 98 -10.60 1.74 12.22
C THR A 98 -11.01 0.75 11.15
N GLU A 99 -12.30 0.66 10.87
CA GLU A 99 -12.74 0.01 9.63
C GLU A 99 -12.47 0.92 8.42
N THR A 100 -12.01 0.34 7.31
CA THR A 100 -11.66 1.12 6.12
C THR A 100 -12.88 1.74 5.44
N ALA A 101 -14.08 1.21 5.71
CA ALA A 101 -15.33 1.67 5.12
C ALA A 101 -15.81 3.00 5.71
N ASP A 102 -15.80 3.15 7.04
CA ASP A 102 -16.33 4.33 7.74
C ASP A 102 -15.26 5.31 8.23
N ALA A 103 -14.03 4.84 8.32
CA ALA A 103 -12.85 5.63 8.71
C ALA A 103 -13.01 6.34 10.08
N HIS A 104 -13.77 5.73 11.00
CA HIS A 104 -13.88 6.19 12.37
C HIS A 104 -12.84 5.49 13.24
N PHE A 105 -11.85 6.25 13.74
CA PHE A 105 -10.77 5.69 14.53
C PHE A 105 -11.20 5.48 15.98
N ASP A 106 -10.95 4.26 16.47
CA ASP A 106 -11.12 3.90 17.88
C ASP A 106 -10.06 4.57 18.76
N SER A 107 -10.29 4.57 20.07
CA SER A 107 -9.26 4.99 21.03
C SER A 107 -8.07 4.05 21.00
N ALA A 108 -6.88 4.60 21.24
CA ALA A 108 -5.65 3.81 21.25
C ALA A 108 -5.65 2.74 22.33
N ILE A 109 -5.20 1.54 21.97
CA ILE A 109 -5.01 0.40 22.86
C ILE A 109 -3.52 0.26 23.14
N ASN A 110 -3.15 0.18 24.43
CA ASN A 110 -1.77 -0.03 24.83
C ASN A 110 -1.33 -1.49 24.58
N ILE A 111 -0.20 -1.66 23.94
CA ILE A 111 0.49 -2.96 23.84
C ILE A 111 1.41 -3.05 25.06
N ALA A 112 0.94 -3.74 26.08
CA ALA A 112 1.61 -3.81 27.38
C ALA A 112 2.50 -5.07 27.53
N GLY A 113 3.42 -5.04 28.49
CA GLY A 113 4.23 -6.20 28.87
C GLY A 113 5.42 -6.52 27.98
N LEU A 114 5.68 -5.69 26.93
CA LEU A 114 6.79 -5.86 26.00
C LEU A 114 7.74 -4.66 26.10
N THR A 115 9.03 -4.95 26.13
CA THR A 115 10.07 -3.94 26.08
C THR A 115 10.68 -3.87 24.68
N HIS A 116 11.00 -2.66 24.22
CA HIS A 116 11.62 -2.45 22.90
C HIS A 116 10.83 -3.07 21.74
N PHE A 117 9.51 -2.85 21.75
CA PHE A 117 8.65 -3.25 20.63
C PHE A 117 9.03 -2.43 19.40
N ASN A 118 9.43 -3.10 18.33
CA ASN A 118 9.75 -2.45 17.07
C ASN A 118 8.49 -2.31 16.21
N VAL A 119 7.88 -1.15 16.25
CA VAL A 119 6.66 -0.83 15.49
C VAL A 119 6.84 -1.04 13.99
N ARG A 120 8.00 -0.70 13.44
CA ARG A 120 8.29 -0.84 12.01
C ARG A 120 8.40 -2.30 11.56
N SER A 121 8.64 -3.23 12.49
CA SER A 121 8.73 -4.65 12.20
C SER A 121 7.39 -5.36 12.05
N VAL A 122 6.26 -4.72 12.40
CA VAL A 122 4.95 -5.38 12.38
C VAL A 122 4.60 -5.85 10.97
N GLN A 123 4.23 -7.12 10.85
CA GLN A 123 3.80 -7.79 9.63
C GLN A 123 2.55 -8.62 9.89
N TYR A 124 1.76 -8.85 8.87
CA TYR A 124 0.63 -9.79 8.92
C TYR A 124 0.91 -10.98 8.00
N PHE A 125 0.86 -12.18 8.56
CA PHE A 125 1.18 -13.40 7.86
C PHE A 125 0.30 -14.56 8.33
N LYS A 126 -0.38 -15.21 7.40
CA LYS A 126 -1.22 -16.41 7.65
C LYS A 126 -2.17 -16.28 8.83
N GLY A 127 -2.89 -15.15 8.90
CA GLY A 127 -3.90 -14.93 9.93
C GLY A 127 -3.37 -14.42 11.25
N GLN A 128 -2.08 -14.10 11.36
CA GLN A 128 -1.44 -13.59 12.58
C GLN A 128 -0.57 -12.37 12.31
N PHE A 129 -0.50 -11.49 13.30
CA PHE A 129 0.48 -10.43 13.33
C PHE A 129 1.78 -10.95 13.93
N TYR A 130 2.90 -10.52 13.36
CA TYR A 130 4.25 -10.77 13.80
C TYR A 130 4.99 -9.44 14.00
N ALA A 131 5.82 -9.36 15.02
CA ALA A 131 6.69 -8.21 15.26
C ALA A 131 7.96 -8.64 15.99
N LEU A 132 8.85 -7.69 16.23
CA LEU A 132 10.04 -7.87 17.05
C LEU A 132 9.92 -7.09 18.35
N ALA A 133 10.26 -7.71 19.45
CA ALA A 133 10.50 -7.06 20.74
C ALA A 133 11.91 -7.41 21.20
N ASN A 134 12.78 -6.43 21.29
CA ASN A 134 14.20 -6.65 21.62
C ASN A 134 14.86 -7.75 20.73
N GLY A 135 14.57 -7.74 19.44
CA GLY A 135 15.09 -8.72 18.45
C GLY A 135 14.44 -10.13 18.56
N GLN A 136 13.56 -10.36 19.51
CA GLN A 136 12.82 -11.60 19.64
C GLN A 136 11.51 -11.53 18.87
N LEU A 137 11.19 -12.60 18.14
CA LEU A 137 9.94 -12.71 17.42
C LEU A 137 8.77 -12.86 18.40
N ILE A 138 7.74 -12.07 18.16
CA ILE A 138 6.47 -12.11 18.89
C ILE A 138 5.31 -12.21 17.92
N THR A 139 4.18 -12.72 18.35
CA THR A 139 2.98 -12.91 17.55
C THR A 139 1.73 -12.51 18.33
N SER A 140 0.70 -12.09 17.60
CA SER A 140 -0.63 -11.77 18.09
C SER A 140 -1.69 -12.21 17.08
N ALA A 141 -2.80 -12.74 17.55
CA ALA A 141 -3.93 -13.09 16.70
C ALA A 141 -4.75 -11.86 16.31
N THR A 142 -4.84 -10.86 17.19
CA THR A 142 -5.68 -9.69 16.99
C THR A 142 -4.90 -8.43 16.56
N GLY A 143 -3.58 -8.42 16.80
CA GLY A 143 -2.75 -7.22 16.62
C GLY A 143 -2.93 -6.17 17.72
N LEU A 144 -3.69 -6.47 18.77
CA LEU A 144 -4.01 -5.53 19.85
C LEU A 144 -3.07 -5.74 21.06
N ASN A 145 -3.56 -6.38 22.11
CA ASN A 145 -2.82 -6.54 23.38
C ASN A 145 -2.52 -8.01 23.75
N ASP A 146 -2.70 -8.94 22.81
CA ASP A 146 -2.53 -10.40 22.98
C ASP A 146 -1.16 -10.91 22.49
N TRP A 147 -0.15 -10.06 22.47
CA TRP A 147 1.18 -10.40 21.96
C TRP A 147 1.91 -11.40 22.87
N THR A 148 2.46 -12.43 22.27
CA THR A 148 3.22 -13.49 22.95
C THR A 148 4.52 -13.81 22.22
N SER A 149 5.53 -14.28 22.95
CA SER A 149 6.82 -14.67 22.37
C SER A 149 6.70 -15.94 21.55
N VAL A 150 7.33 -15.94 20.38
CA VAL A 150 7.52 -17.14 19.56
C VAL A 150 8.84 -17.78 19.94
N SER A 151 8.82 -19.10 20.21
CA SER A 151 10.03 -19.85 20.50
C SER A 151 10.81 -20.08 19.20
N THR A 152 11.87 -19.33 19.00
CA THR A 152 12.78 -19.46 17.86
C THR A 152 14.23 -19.33 18.33
N SER A 153 15.15 -20.05 17.68
CA SER A 153 16.59 -19.94 17.94
C SER A 153 17.20 -18.65 17.35
N GLN A 154 16.48 -17.99 16.45
CA GLN A 154 16.96 -16.77 15.79
C GLN A 154 16.53 -15.53 16.57
N ARG A 155 17.44 -14.57 16.66
CA ARG A 155 17.15 -13.17 17.00
C ARG A 155 17.27 -12.35 15.72
N PHE A 156 16.30 -11.53 15.47
CA PHE A 156 16.23 -10.78 14.20
C PHE A 156 16.57 -9.31 14.41
N ASP A 157 17.31 -8.76 13.45
CA ASP A 157 17.55 -7.33 13.33
C ASP A 157 16.34 -6.63 12.71
N ALA A 158 15.67 -7.30 11.76
CA ALA A 158 14.46 -6.81 11.11
C ALA A 158 13.56 -7.94 10.59
N LEU A 159 12.23 -7.70 10.53
CA LEU A 159 11.34 -8.47 9.68
C LEU A 159 11.26 -7.78 8.31
N ALA A 160 11.71 -8.48 7.28
CA ALA A 160 12.01 -7.89 5.99
C ALA A 160 10.80 -7.84 5.05
N ALA A 161 10.07 -8.94 4.95
CA ALA A 161 8.94 -9.04 4.01
C ALA A 161 8.00 -10.19 4.37
N VAL A 162 6.77 -10.10 3.85
CA VAL A 162 5.83 -11.22 3.76
C VAL A 162 5.50 -11.41 2.28
N VAL A 163 5.92 -12.53 1.71
CA VAL A 163 5.76 -12.79 0.29
C VAL A 163 5.44 -14.25 0.06
N ALA A 164 4.50 -14.54 -0.80
CA ALA A 164 4.01 -15.90 -1.02
C ALA A 164 3.58 -16.55 0.29
N ASP A 165 4.09 -17.74 0.51
CA ASP A 165 3.81 -18.55 1.69
C ASP A 165 4.87 -18.38 2.79
N SER A 166 5.65 -17.31 2.77
CA SER A 166 6.76 -17.12 3.71
C SER A 166 6.84 -15.69 4.27
N ILE A 167 7.23 -15.63 5.55
CA ILE A 167 7.71 -14.42 6.20
C ILE A 167 9.25 -14.45 6.20
N TYR A 168 9.87 -13.29 5.95
CA TYR A 168 11.32 -13.12 5.85
C TYR A 168 11.83 -12.23 6.97
N GLY A 169 13.02 -12.57 7.48
CA GLY A 169 13.71 -11.78 8.50
C GLY A 169 15.21 -11.71 8.24
N VAL A 170 15.82 -10.64 8.69
CA VAL A 170 17.28 -10.43 8.65
C VAL A 170 17.84 -10.67 10.05
N ALA A 171 18.90 -11.46 10.12
CA ALA A 171 19.66 -11.70 11.33
C ALA A 171 21.15 -11.92 10.97
N ASP A 172 22.05 -11.26 11.68
CA ASP A 172 23.50 -11.38 11.47
C ASP A 172 23.92 -11.22 10.00
N GLY A 173 23.33 -10.27 9.28
CA GLY A 173 23.61 -10.00 7.87
C GLY A 173 23.15 -11.08 6.90
N LYS A 174 22.27 -11.99 7.33
CA LYS A 174 21.71 -13.08 6.52
C LYS A 174 20.20 -12.97 6.43
N MET A 175 19.66 -13.43 5.30
CA MET A 175 18.22 -13.53 5.10
C MET A 175 17.73 -14.91 5.56
N TYR A 176 16.66 -14.93 6.32
CA TYR A 176 15.94 -16.13 6.75
C TYR A 176 14.50 -16.09 6.24
N ALA A 177 13.91 -17.25 6.01
CA ALA A 177 12.53 -17.42 5.63
C ALA A 177 11.85 -18.47 6.51
N SER A 178 10.57 -18.24 6.80
CA SER A 178 9.73 -19.20 7.51
C SER A 178 8.36 -19.32 6.83
N ALA A 179 7.91 -20.55 6.63
CA ALA A 179 6.59 -20.84 6.09
C ALA A 179 5.49 -20.92 7.18
N ASP A 180 5.87 -21.01 8.45
CA ASP A 180 4.98 -21.20 9.60
C ASP A 180 5.17 -20.13 10.70
N GLY A 181 6.12 -19.20 10.53
CA GLY A 181 6.49 -18.21 11.54
C GLY A 181 7.29 -18.77 12.72
N GLN A 182 7.58 -20.07 12.76
CA GLN A 182 8.28 -20.75 13.84
C GLN A 182 9.61 -21.36 13.40
N THR A 183 9.61 -22.08 12.29
CA THR A 183 10.78 -22.75 11.73
C THR A 183 11.45 -21.86 10.68
N TRP A 184 12.65 -21.40 10.95
CA TRP A 184 13.39 -20.47 10.10
C TRP A 184 14.55 -21.16 9.39
N ARG A 185 14.71 -20.89 8.12
CA ARG A 185 15.78 -21.44 7.27
C ARG A 185 16.46 -20.32 6.50
N LEU A 186 17.74 -20.49 6.20
CA LEU A 186 18.46 -19.55 5.35
C LEU A 186 17.78 -19.42 3.98
N SER A 187 17.53 -18.19 3.58
CA SER A 187 17.06 -17.83 2.25
C SER A 187 18.24 -17.31 1.44
N GLN A 188 18.30 -17.68 0.17
CA GLN A 188 19.40 -17.29 -0.71
C GLN A 188 19.35 -15.80 -1.03
N ILE A 189 20.51 -15.17 -0.99
CA ILE A 189 20.79 -13.81 -1.48
C ILE A 189 21.93 -13.90 -2.48
N ASP A 190 21.97 -12.99 -3.46
CA ASP A 190 23.04 -12.95 -4.47
C ASP A 190 24.26 -12.13 -4.03
N THR A 191 24.08 -11.24 -3.06
CA THR A 191 25.11 -10.31 -2.58
C THR A 191 25.07 -10.21 -1.07
N GLU A 192 26.21 -10.25 -0.41
CA GLU A 192 26.33 -10.06 1.05
C GLU A 192 26.59 -8.59 1.39
N GLY A 193 26.30 -8.20 2.63
CA GLY A 193 26.68 -6.89 3.20
C GLY A 193 25.68 -5.75 2.99
N HIS A 194 24.63 -5.93 2.20
CA HIS A 194 23.68 -4.87 1.84
C HIS A 194 22.24 -5.11 2.29
N LEU A 195 22.02 -6.08 3.20
CA LEU A 195 20.68 -6.31 3.73
C LEU A 195 20.27 -5.16 4.66
N PRO A 196 19.16 -4.46 4.37
CA PRO A 196 18.72 -3.36 5.21
C PRO A 196 18.11 -3.86 6.52
N THR A 197 18.38 -3.15 7.61
CA THR A 197 17.79 -3.40 8.92
C THR A 197 17.04 -2.19 9.46
N GLN A 198 17.14 -1.04 8.79
CA GLN A 198 16.48 0.21 9.16
C GLN A 198 15.69 0.80 7.99
N ASN A 199 14.67 1.59 8.28
CA ASN A 199 13.78 2.19 7.28
C ASN A 199 13.24 1.17 6.27
N LEU A 200 13.05 -0.06 6.70
CA LEU A 200 12.74 -1.18 5.82
C LEU A 200 11.26 -1.16 5.46
N ALA A 201 10.99 -1.25 4.17
CA ALA A 201 9.67 -1.42 3.60
C ALA A 201 9.71 -2.37 2.40
N PHE A 202 8.63 -3.09 2.16
CA PHE A 202 8.50 -3.98 1.02
C PHE A 202 7.12 -3.86 0.39
N THR A 203 7.03 -4.30 -0.86
CA THR A 203 5.77 -4.50 -1.56
C THR A 203 5.86 -5.66 -2.53
N THR A 204 4.72 -6.16 -2.97
CA THR A 204 4.62 -7.17 -4.00
C THR A 204 3.87 -6.62 -5.20
N LEU A 205 4.24 -7.01 -6.39
CA LEU A 205 3.55 -6.65 -7.63
C LEU A 205 3.49 -7.83 -8.58
N GLN A 206 2.48 -7.81 -9.44
CA GLN A 206 2.32 -8.83 -10.50
C GLN A 206 3.52 -8.78 -11.44
N SER A 207 4.04 -9.92 -11.83
CA SER A 207 5.05 -10.02 -12.88
C SER A 207 4.48 -9.51 -14.21
N ARG A 208 5.28 -8.73 -14.93
CA ARG A 208 4.90 -8.25 -16.26
C ARG A 208 5.13 -9.29 -17.36
N THR A 209 5.95 -10.28 -17.08
CA THR A 209 6.35 -11.31 -18.05
C THR A 209 5.68 -12.65 -17.81
N ASP A 210 5.23 -12.91 -16.58
CA ASP A 210 4.53 -14.13 -16.21
C ASP A 210 3.18 -13.76 -15.55
N LYS A 211 2.08 -14.16 -16.18
CA LYS A 211 0.71 -13.86 -15.69
C LYS A 211 0.41 -14.40 -14.30
N ASN A 212 1.08 -15.46 -13.92
CA ASN A 212 0.88 -16.11 -12.63
C ASN A 212 2.05 -15.86 -11.67
N GLY A 213 3.14 -15.28 -12.18
CA GLY A 213 4.28 -14.89 -11.39
C GLY A 213 4.08 -13.53 -10.74
N TYR A 214 4.83 -13.29 -9.69
CA TYR A 214 4.88 -11.99 -9.02
C TYR A 214 6.28 -11.73 -8.52
N MET A 215 6.53 -10.50 -8.13
CA MET A 215 7.81 -10.13 -7.57
C MET A 215 7.63 -9.36 -6.27
N ALA A 216 8.61 -9.46 -5.39
CA ALA A 216 8.76 -8.60 -4.23
C ALA A 216 9.88 -7.59 -4.47
N ILE A 217 9.65 -6.36 -4.04
CA ILE A 217 10.66 -5.32 -3.94
C ILE A 217 10.75 -4.90 -2.48
N MET A 218 11.96 -4.76 -1.98
CA MET A 218 12.28 -4.32 -0.63
C MET A 218 13.25 -3.15 -0.73
N VAL A 219 13.02 -2.13 0.07
CA VAL A 219 13.94 -0.99 0.24
C VAL A 219 14.21 -0.78 1.71
N GLY A 220 15.36 -0.22 2.02
CA GLY A 220 15.71 0.18 3.38
C GLY A 220 17.10 0.76 3.43
N SER A 221 17.56 1.06 4.65
CA SER A 221 18.91 1.60 4.86
C SER A 221 19.87 0.50 5.31
N ASP A 222 21.02 0.46 4.68
CA ASP A 222 22.20 -0.28 5.09
C ASP A 222 23.33 0.67 5.54
N ALA A 223 24.55 0.18 5.66
CA ALA A 223 25.70 0.98 6.07
C ALA A 223 26.11 2.02 5.01
N ASP A 224 25.82 1.78 3.74
CA ASP A 224 26.23 2.60 2.61
C ASP A 224 25.13 3.57 2.13
N GLY A 225 23.92 3.38 2.57
CA GLY A 225 22.79 4.27 2.21
C GLY A 225 21.46 3.53 2.00
N MET A 226 20.79 3.79 0.87
CA MET A 226 19.56 3.08 0.52
C MET A 226 19.91 1.80 -0.25
N ALA A 227 19.48 0.68 0.27
CA ALA A 227 19.58 -0.62 -0.36
C ALA A 227 18.25 -1.02 -0.98
N VAL A 228 18.29 -1.51 -2.21
CA VAL A 228 17.12 -2.02 -2.93
C VAL A 228 17.35 -3.49 -3.26
N TRP A 229 16.35 -4.29 -2.98
CA TRP A 229 16.37 -5.73 -3.24
C TRP A 229 15.10 -6.14 -3.96
N LYS A 230 15.21 -7.13 -4.83
CA LYS A 230 14.07 -7.77 -5.47
C LYS A 230 14.15 -9.29 -5.40
N ARG A 231 13.01 -9.94 -5.49
CA ARG A 231 12.90 -11.37 -5.69
C ARG A 231 11.74 -11.69 -6.60
N ASP A 232 12.00 -12.52 -7.62
CA ASP A 232 10.98 -13.01 -8.52
C ASP A 232 10.43 -14.35 -8.03
N PHE A 233 9.13 -14.55 -8.19
CA PHE A 233 8.40 -15.76 -7.83
C PHE A 233 7.63 -16.23 -9.07
N ASP A 234 7.90 -17.47 -9.49
CA ASP A 234 7.08 -18.08 -10.53
C ASP A 234 5.81 -18.70 -9.96
N ALA A 235 4.79 -18.86 -10.80
CA ALA A 235 3.51 -19.43 -10.40
C ALA A 235 3.57 -20.89 -10.00
N THR A 236 4.57 -21.60 -10.49
CA THR A 236 4.67 -23.05 -10.32
C THR A 236 5.53 -23.44 -9.13
N GLY A 237 6.28 -22.49 -8.57
CA GLY A 237 7.30 -22.75 -7.55
C GLY A 237 8.46 -23.64 -8.06
N SER A 238 8.57 -23.79 -9.38
CA SER A 238 9.57 -24.67 -10.01
C SER A 238 10.97 -24.08 -9.94
N PHE A 239 11.07 -22.76 -9.81
CA PHE A 239 12.33 -22.05 -9.70
C PHE A 239 12.41 -21.27 -8.41
N SER A 240 13.49 -21.44 -7.67
CA SER A 240 13.82 -20.66 -6.47
C SER A 240 14.83 -19.58 -6.83
N TYR A 241 14.34 -18.36 -7.05
CA TYR A 241 15.22 -17.22 -7.27
C TYR A 241 15.77 -16.70 -5.93
N PRO A 242 17.04 -16.28 -5.86
CA PRO A 242 17.55 -15.58 -4.67
C PRO A 242 16.94 -14.19 -4.55
N TRP A 243 17.05 -13.58 -3.38
CA TRP A 243 16.94 -12.14 -3.27
C TRP A 243 18.14 -11.52 -4.00
N MET A 244 17.87 -10.59 -4.91
CA MET A 244 18.86 -9.94 -5.77
C MET A 244 19.04 -8.49 -5.34
N TYR A 245 20.27 -8.12 -5.03
CA TYR A 245 20.63 -6.74 -4.74
C TYR A 245 20.60 -5.88 -6.01
N ILE A 246 20.01 -4.70 -5.91
CA ILE A 246 19.97 -3.72 -6.99
C ILE A 246 20.83 -2.53 -6.57
N PRO A 247 22.09 -2.45 -7.02
CA PRO A 247 22.99 -1.38 -6.65
C PRO A 247 22.43 -0.01 -6.99
N GLN A 248 22.49 0.90 -6.03
CA GLN A 248 22.11 2.30 -6.19
C GLN A 248 23.39 3.14 -6.36
N THR A 249 24.01 3.04 -7.54
CA THR A 249 25.28 3.67 -7.85
C THR A 249 25.13 5.16 -8.15
N GLU A 250 26.24 5.92 -8.03
CA GLU A 250 26.30 7.33 -8.39
C GLU A 250 25.93 7.61 -9.85
N GLU A 251 26.13 6.62 -10.75
CA GLU A 251 25.76 6.72 -12.16
C GLU A 251 24.25 6.89 -12.39
N LEU A 252 23.42 6.46 -11.45
CA LEU A 252 21.96 6.67 -11.53
C LEU A 252 21.57 8.13 -11.28
N GLY A 253 22.43 8.91 -10.60
CA GLY A 253 22.20 10.32 -10.32
C GLY A 253 20.83 10.57 -9.64
N GLU A 254 20.01 11.41 -10.25
CA GLU A 254 18.66 11.73 -9.75
C GLU A 254 17.65 10.57 -9.81
N TYR A 255 17.99 9.50 -10.52
CA TYR A 255 17.17 8.29 -10.63
C TYR A 255 17.53 7.20 -9.61
N ALA A 256 18.50 7.43 -8.75
CA ALA A 256 18.78 6.53 -7.63
C ALA A 256 17.61 6.52 -6.65
N CYS A 257 17.50 5.44 -5.85
CA CYS A 257 16.53 5.38 -4.76
C CYS A 257 16.77 6.54 -3.78
N PRO A 258 15.79 7.45 -3.58
CA PRO A 258 16.01 8.64 -2.77
C PRO A 258 16.23 8.30 -1.31
N LYS A 259 17.15 9.00 -0.66
CA LYS A 259 17.40 8.88 0.78
C LYS A 259 16.30 9.58 1.55
N LEU A 260 15.36 8.82 2.06
CA LEU A 260 14.19 9.32 2.79
C LEU A 260 14.18 8.79 4.23
N SER A 261 13.54 9.54 5.09
CA SER A 261 13.08 9.09 6.41
C SER A 261 11.66 8.56 6.31
N ASN A 262 11.24 7.73 7.27
CA ASN A 262 9.88 7.18 7.31
C ASN A 262 9.45 6.47 6.01
N VAL A 263 10.33 5.67 5.47
CA VAL A 263 10.13 4.97 4.19
C VAL A 263 8.92 4.05 4.25
N ASN A 264 8.04 4.17 3.26
CA ASN A 264 6.94 3.25 3.00
C ASN A 264 6.96 2.86 1.52
N LEU A 265 6.74 1.58 1.25
CA LEU A 265 6.72 1.04 -0.09
C LEU A 265 5.40 0.32 -0.32
N PHE A 266 4.74 0.61 -1.41
CA PHE A 266 3.46 0.00 -1.76
C PHE A 266 3.30 -0.10 -3.27
N THR A 267 2.45 -1.03 -3.70
CA THR A 267 2.06 -1.15 -5.10
C THR A 267 0.73 -0.46 -5.30
N TYR A 268 0.68 0.40 -6.29
CA TYR A 268 -0.53 1.11 -6.68
C TYR A 268 -0.57 1.29 -8.18
N ASP A 269 -1.71 0.99 -8.79
CA ASP A 269 -1.90 1.08 -10.24
C ASP A 269 -0.80 0.40 -11.06
N GLY A 270 -0.40 -0.80 -10.66
CA GLY A 270 0.64 -1.60 -11.33
C GLY A 270 2.06 -1.03 -11.24
N SER A 271 2.28 -0.02 -10.42
CA SER A 271 3.59 0.60 -10.19
C SER A 271 4.04 0.41 -8.74
N THR A 272 5.35 0.31 -8.54
CA THR A 272 5.96 0.37 -7.21
C THR A 272 6.12 1.83 -6.81
N ILE A 273 5.55 2.21 -5.67
CA ILE A 273 5.56 3.58 -5.16
C ILE A 273 6.28 3.63 -3.82
N LEU A 274 7.21 4.57 -3.71
CA LEU A 274 7.94 4.89 -2.50
C LEU A 274 7.44 6.22 -1.95
N ALA A 275 7.06 6.23 -0.68
CA ALA A 275 6.69 7.43 0.07
C ALA A 275 7.61 7.60 1.26
N GLY A 276 7.84 8.83 1.67
CA GLY A 276 8.66 9.15 2.83
C GLY A 276 8.68 10.63 3.15
N THR A 277 9.56 11.00 4.06
CA THR A 277 9.75 12.39 4.46
C THR A 277 11.22 12.79 4.33
N THR A 278 11.47 14.09 4.30
CA THR A 278 12.82 14.61 4.61
C THR A 278 13.16 14.33 6.08
N THR A 279 14.40 14.55 6.46
CA THR A 279 14.86 14.47 7.86
C THR A 279 14.17 15.49 8.77
N GLU A 280 13.71 16.61 8.21
CA GLU A 280 12.99 17.67 8.91
C GLU A 280 11.48 17.39 9.05
N GLY A 281 11.01 16.23 8.55
CA GLY A 281 9.61 15.83 8.66
C GLY A 281 8.68 16.50 7.64
N THR A 282 9.18 16.85 6.46
CA THR A 282 8.34 17.28 5.34
C THR A 282 8.09 16.09 4.42
N MET A 283 6.82 15.80 4.13
CA MET A 283 6.46 14.77 3.16
C MET A 283 6.96 15.17 1.76
N VAL A 284 7.63 14.25 1.11
CA VAL A 284 8.10 14.45 -0.27
C VAL A 284 7.10 13.92 -1.29
N PRO A 285 7.17 14.32 -2.57
CA PRO A 285 6.43 13.68 -3.63
C PRO A 285 6.65 12.17 -3.64
N PHE A 286 5.66 11.43 -4.09
CA PHE A 286 5.82 9.99 -4.30
C PHE A 286 6.86 9.74 -5.38
N TYR A 287 7.68 8.71 -5.18
CA TYR A 287 8.60 8.22 -6.19
C TYR A 287 8.06 6.92 -6.78
N THR A 288 8.17 6.77 -8.08
CA THR A 288 7.72 5.56 -8.79
C THR A 288 8.90 4.87 -9.44
N SER A 289 8.97 3.55 -9.27
CA SER A 289 9.83 2.67 -10.06
C SER A 289 8.98 1.86 -11.03
N GLN A 290 9.36 1.89 -12.31
CA GLN A 290 8.74 1.11 -13.37
C GLN A 290 9.64 -0.04 -13.89
N ASP A 291 10.86 -0.12 -13.38
CA ASP A 291 11.90 -1.07 -13.77
C ASP A 291 12.39 -1.94 -12.60
N ASN A 292 11.43 -2.27 -11.74
CA ASN A 292 11.62 -3.24 -10.64
C ASN A 292 12.63 -2.78 -9.57
N GLY A 293 12.61 -1.51 -9.24
CA GLY A 293 13.44 -0.92 -8.20
C GLY A 293 14.80 -0.41 -8.67
N ARG A 294 15.12 -0.51 -9.97
CA ARG A 294 16.42 -0.05 -10.48
C ARG A 294 16.51 1.47 -10.50
N THR A 295 15.49 2.12 -11.04
CA THR A 295 15.43 3.59 -11.07
C THR A 295 14.16 4.09 -10.41
N TRP A 296 14.23 5.30 -9.87
CA TRP A 296 13.15 5.97 -9.15
C TRP A 296 12.98 7.37 -9.67
N LYS A 297 11.75 7.78 -9.90
CA LYS A 297 11.42 9.12 -10.37
C LYS A 297 10.29 9.68 -9.53
N ALA A 298 10.43 10.95 -9.11
CA ALA A 298 9.30 11.68 -8.53
C ALA A 298 8.15 11.67 -9.53
N ASN A 299 6.97 11.24 -9.08
CA ASN A 299 5.79 11.23 -9.92
C ASN A 299 5.00 12.54 -9.76
N GLU A 300 4.11 12.79 -10.71
CA GLU A 300 3.23 13.98 -10.72
C GLU A 300 1.90 13.75 -9.99
N LEU A 301 1.73 12.59 -9.35
CA LEU A 301 0.51 12.32 -8.61
C LEU A 301 0.37 13.33 -7.46
N PRO A 302 -0.79 13.96 -7.32
CA PRO A 302 -1.05 14.80 -6.17
C PRO A 302 -0.79 14.02 -4.88
N HIS A 303 -0.15 14.63 -3.91
CA HIS A 303 0.09 14.09 -2.58
C HIS A 303 -0.24 15.13 -1.52
N PRO A 304 -0.60 14.73 -0.29
CA PRO A 304 -0.83 15.68 0.78
C PRO A 304 0.44 16.49 1.07
N THR A 305 0.32 17.81 1.15
CA THR A 305 1.43 18.67 1.57
C THR A 305 1.46 18.74 3.09
N LEU A 306 2.43 18.04 3.70
CA LEU A 306 2.53 17.87 5.14
C LEU A 306 3.90 18.24 5.66
N THR A 307 3.92 18.97 6.74
CA THR A 307 5.13 19.37 7.48
C THR A 307 4.97 19.02 8.96
N GLY A 308 6.07 18.93 9.70
CA GLY A 308 6.05 18.56 11.12
C GLY A 308 5.70 17.10 11.38
N VAL A 309 5.87 16.25 10.38
CA VAL A 309 5.62 14.80 10.45
C VAL A 309 6.76 14.17 11.26
N LYS A 310 6.45 13.57 12.40
CA LYS A 310 7.42 12.81 13.21
C LYS A 310 7.58 11.40 12.66
N ALA A 311 6.46 10.77 12.28
CA ALA A 311 6.46 9.50 11.59
C ALA A 311 5.39 9.48 10.52
N LEU A 312 5.68 8.84 9.40
CA LEU A 312 4.76 8.63 8.28
C LEU A 312 4.49 7.14 8.14
N ALA A 313 3.21 6.77 8.12
CA ALA A 313 2.79 5.44 7.74
C ALA A 313 1.86 5.52 6.52
N VAL A 314 2.13 4.70 5.51
CA VAL A 314 1.32 4.63 4.29
C VAL A 314 0.97 3.17 4.02
N THR A 315 -0.28 2.91 3.68
CA THR A 315 -0.76 1.59 3.26
C THR A 315 -1.87 1.73 2.24
N VAL A 316 -2.17 0.65 1.53
CA VAL A 316 -3.28 0.59 0.58
C VAL A 316 -4.27 -0.45 1.07
N ASP A 317 -5.56 -0.11 1.06
CA ASP A 317 -6.62 -1.04 1.46
C ASP A 317 -7.13 -1.88 0.27
N SER A 318 -8.02 -2.83 0.56
CA SER A 318 -8.60 -3.73 -0.46
C SER A 318 -9.45 -3.00 -1.51
N GLU A 319 -9.94 -1.80 -1.21
CA GLU A 319 -10.69 -0.95 -2.14
C GLU A 319 -9.80 0.01 -2.93
N GLN A 320 -8.48 -0.19 -2.86
CA GLN A 320 -7.48 0.64 -3.54
C GLN A 320 -7.46 2.10 -3.05
N TYR A 321 -7.81 2.36 -1.79
CA TYR A 321 -7.50 3.64 -1.19
C TYR A 321 -6.10 3.63 -0.58
N ILE A 322 -5.35 4.67 -0.88
CA ILE A 322 -4.07 4.97 -0.23
C ILE A 322 -4.39 5.73 1.06
N TRP A 323 -3.93 5.22 2.18
CA TRP A 323 -4.02 5.86 3.49
C TRP A 323 -2.67 6.48 3.84
N VAL A 324 -2.67 7.77 4.16
CA VAL A 324 -1.48 8.52 4.59
C VAL A 324 -1.72 9.00 6.01
N ILE A 325 -1.00 8.41 6.95
CA ILE A 325 -1.13 8.64 8.38
C ILE A 325 0.09 9.43 8.87
N CYS A 326 -0.14 10.65 9.37
CA CYS A 326 0.90 11.59 9.75
C CYS A 326 0.97 11.76 11.26
N SER A 327 1.88 11.03 11.86
CA SER A 327 2.20 11.20 13.28
C SER A 327 2.95 12.50 13.52
N GLY A 328 2.77 13.11 14.70
CA GLY A 328 3.20 14.47 15.00
C GLY A 328 2.10 15.48 14.74
N THR A 329 1.41 15.40 13.62
CA THR A 329 0.25 16.27 13.29
C THR A 329 -1.09 15.63 13.62
N GLY A 330 -1.19 14.30 13.65
CA GLY A 330 -2.44 13.56 13.84
C GLY A 330 -3.39 13.61 12.64
N ILE A 331 -2.90 14.06 11.48
CA ILE A 331 -3.70 14.17 10.26
C ILE A 331 -3.65 12.84 9.50
N VAL A 332 -4.82 12.42 9.03
CA VAL A 332 -4.95 11.22 8.19
C VAL A 332 -5.67 11.59 6.90
N TYR A 333 -5.08 11.18 5.79
CA TYR A 333 -5.67 11.31 4.46
C TYR A 333 -5.99 9.94 3.88
N LYS A 334 -7.09 9.90 3.12
CA LYS A 334 -7.51 8.76 2.30
C LYS A 334 -7.65 9.25 0.85
N GLY A 335 -7.01 8.58 -0.09
CA GLY A 335 -7.04 8.99 -1.49
C GLY A 335 -7.08 7.82 -2.45
N ARG A 336 -7.71 8.03 -3.62
CA ARG A 336 -7.80 7.02 -4.66
C ARG A 336 -7.80 7.69 -6.03
N ILE A 337 -7.21 7.05 -7.04
CA ILE A 337 -7.36 7.47 -8.43
C ILE A 337 -8.82 7.30 -8.83
N ASN A 338 -9.37 8.38 -9.36
CA ASN A 338 -10.73 8.42 -9.85
C ASN A 338 -10.78 7.79 -11.23
N ARG A 339 -11.14 6.52 -11.32
CA ARG A 339 -11.31 5.85 -12.61
C ARG A 339 -12.76 5.92 -13.05
N LEU A 340 -12.98 6.30 -14.29
CA LEU A 340 -14.26 6.07 -14.96
C LEU A 340 -14.54 4.57 -14.91
N ALA A 341 -15.61 4.17 -14.21
CA ALA A 341 -16.10 2.82 -14.33
C ALA A 341 -16.47 2.60 -15.80
N MET A 342 -15.64 1.87 -16.53
CA MET A 342 -16.06 1.32 -17.82
C MET A 342 -17.20 0.37 -17.48
N GLY A 343 -18.40 0.69 -17.96
CA GLY A 343 -19.61 -0.07 -17.63
C GLY A 343 -19.41 -1.55 -17.87
N GLU A 344 -19.79 -2.36 -16.89
CA GLU A 344 -19.96 -3.80 -17.03
C GLU A 344 -21.04 -4.15 -18.08
#